data_41cc5d45cf11c1b3fb8ba494afc5cd80
#
_entry.id   41cc5d45cf11c1b3fb8ba494afc5cd80
#
_cell.length_a   1.000
_cell.length_b   1.000
_cell.length_c   1.000
_cell.angle_alpha   90.00
_cell.angle_beta   90.00
_cell.angle_gamma   90.00
#
_symmetry.space_group_name_H-M   'P 1'
#
loop_
_entity.id
_entity.type
_entity.pdbx_description
1 polymer ?
#
loop_
_entity_poly.entity_id
_entity_poly.type
_entity_poly.pdbx_seq_one_letter_code
_entity_poly.pdbx_strand_id
1 'polypeptide(L)'
;SPDGEVVDLYGSLTTVIEMDPFEFLEKIASLLDNRTPEYPRVWENYCKIIPEPEFAYSEMSAIGTLLKALPESCALHLANSSVVRYAQLYSIPSTIEVCCNRGTNGIEGSLSTAVGYAAASDKLNFIAIGDLSFFYDMNALWNVNVRSNLRVLLLNNGGGEIFHTLPGLDMSGTSHKFIAAVHKTSAKGWAEERGFLYLQAQNDEEL
;
A
#
# COMPACT_ATOMS: atom_id res chain seq x y z
N SER A 1 -14.74 -15.19 -20.07
CA SER A 1 -15.95 -14.85 -19.35
C SER A 1 -17.04 -15.89 -19.67
N PRO A 2 -17.73 -16.47 -18.67
CA PRO A 2 -18.79 -17.47 -18.90
C PRO A 2 -20.09 -16.87 -19.46
N ASP A 3 -20.26 -15.57 -19.46
CA ASP A 3 -21.45 -14.84 -19.91
C ASP A 3 -21.29 -14.24 -21.33
N GLY A 4 -20.17 -14.51 -21.99
CA GLY A 4 -19.90 -14.05 -23.36
C GLY A 4 -19.60 -12.55 -23.49
N GLU A 5 -19.61 -11.79 -22.39
CA GLU A 5 -19.19 -10.40 -22.42
C GLU A 5 -17.68 -10.29 -22.63
N VAL A 6 -17.29 -9.55 -23.65
CA VAL A 6 -15.90 -9.36 -24.04
C VAL A 6 -15.55 -7.88 -23.94
N VAL A 7 -14.57 -7.57 -23.11
CA VAL A 7 -14.03 -6.22 -22.96
C VAL A 7 -12.58 -6.20 -23.44
N ASP A 8 -12.30 -5.42 -24.48
CA ASP A 8 -10.94 -5.19 -24.96
C ASP A 8 -10.42 -3.85 -24.47
N LEU A 9 -9.87 -3.83 -23.26
CA LEU A 9 -9.33 -2.63 -22.60
C LEU A 9 -8.11 -2.04 -23.33
N TYR A 10 -7.39 -2.85 -24.07
CA TYR A 10 -6.11 -2.46 -24.68
C TYR A 10 -6.14 -2.44 -26.21
N GLY A 11 -7.28 -2.73 -26.83
CA GLY A 11 -7.40 -2.81 -28.30
C GLY A 11 -6.48 -3.87 -28.93
N SER A 12 -6.16 -4.93 -28.20
CA SER A 12 -5.19 -5.95 -28.58
C SER A 12 -5.73 -7.39 -28.47
N LEU A 13 -7.00 -7.54 -28.20
CA LEU A 13 -7.64 -8.84 -28.03
C LEU A 13 -7.67 -9.60 -29.38
N THR A 14 -7.09 -10.79 -29.40
CA THR A 14 -7.04 -11.65 -30.59
C THR A 14 -7.87 -12.92 -30.47
N THR A 15 -8.10 -13.38 -29.25
CA THR A 15 -8.78 -14.67 -29.02
C THR A 15 -9.66 -14.57 -27.77
N VAL A 16 -10.87 -15.06 -27.88
CA VAL A 16 -11.83 -15.20 -26.79
C VAL A 16 -12.16 -16.67 -26.60
N ILE A 17 -12.07 -17.13 -25.37
CA ILE A 17 -12.42 -18.49 -24.99
C ILE A 17 -13.59 -18.42 -24.01
N GLU A 18 -14.76 -18.87 -24.46
CA GLU A 18 -15.94 -18.99 -23.60
C GLU A 18 -15.88 -20.28 -22.81
N MET A 19 -15.45 -20.15 -21.57
CA MET A 19 -15.29 -21.26 -20.66
C MET A 19 -15.24 -20.74 -19.22
N ASP A 20 -15.62 -21.56 -18.25
CA ASP A 20 -15.35 -21.25 -16.85
C ASP A 20 -13.85 -21.07 -16.63
N PRO A 21 -13.42 -19.99 -15.95
CA PRO A 21 -11.99 -19.71 -15.75
C PRO A 21 -11.23 -20.84 -15.03
N PHE A 22 -11.88 -21.54 -14.10
CA PHE A 22 -11.28 -22.65 -13.39
C PHE A 22 -11.05 -23.86 -14.31
N GLU A 23 -12.06 -24.24 -15.11
CA GLU A 23 -11.92 -25.30 -16.11
C GLU A 23 -10.84 -24.99 -17.14
N PHE A 24 -10.75 -23.72 -17.56
CA PHE A 24 -9.72 -23.28 -18.47
C PHE A 24 -8.32 -23.46 -17.90
N LEU A 25 -8.12 -23.03 -16.64
CA LEU A 25 -6.83 -23.18 -15.95
C LEU A 25 -6.47 -24.64 -15.72
N GLU A 26 -7.42 -25.52 -15.33
CA GLU A 26 -7.18 -26.95 -15.20
C GLU A 26 -6.74 -27.60 -16.53
N LYS A 27 -7.43 -27.26 -17.62
CA LYS A 27 -7.06 -27.78 -18.95
C LYS A 27 -5.68 -27.31 -19.38
N ILE A 28 -5.34 -26.05 -19.19
CA ILE A 28 -4.00 -25.54 -19.50
C ILE A 28 -2.96 -26.22 -18.62
N ALA A 29 -3.19 -26.31 -17.31
CA ALA A 29 -2.27 -26.97 -16.40
C ALA A 29 -1.99 -28.43 -16.78
N SER A 30 -3.01 -29.14 -17.28
CA SER A 30 -2.85 -30.52 -17.75
C SER A 30 -2.02 -30.66 -19.03
N LEU A 31 -1.93 -29.59 -19.83
CA LEU A 31 -1.17 -29.55 -21.09
C LEU A 31 0.27 -29.06 -20.88
N LEU A 32 0.56 -28.49 -19.73
CA LEU A 32 1.91 -27.99 -19.41
C LEU A 32 2.78 -29.17 -18.97
N ASP A 33 3.88 -29.38 -19.67
CA ASP A 33 4.96 -30.28 -19.24
C ASP A 33 5.51 -29.82 -17.88
N ASN A 34 5.78 -30.78 -16.98
CA ASN A 34 6.44 -30.56 -15.68
C ASN A 34 7.92 -30.13 -15.82
N ARG A 35 8.25 -29.34 -16.82
CA ARG A 35 9.59 -28.76 -16.96
C ARG A 35 9.76 -27.69 -15.91
N THR A 36 10.89 -27.70 -15.23
CA THR A 36 11.28 -26.56 -14.37
C THR A 36 11.29 -25.32 -15.23
N PRO A 37 10.39 -24.38 -15.05
CA PRO A 37 10.25 -23.27 -15.97
C PRO A 37 11.52 -22.41 -15.89
N GLU A 38 12.18 -22.21 -17.01
CA GLU A 38 13.35 -21.34 -17.12
C GLU A 38 12.99 -19.87 -16.84
N TYR A 39 11.80 -19.47 -17.25
CA TYR A 39 11.30 -18.09 -17.11
C TYR A 39 11.27 -17.57 -15.66
N PRO A 40 10.70 -18.25 -14.66
CA PRO A 40 10.78 -17.80 -13.27
C PRO A 40 12.22 -17.66 -12.76
N ARG A 41 13.12 -18.59 -13.15
CA ARG A 41 14.53 -18.52 -12.74
C ARG A 41 15.25 -17.30 -13.31
N VAL A 42 14.92 -16.90 -14.55
CA VAL A 42 15.46 -15.68 -15.16
C VAL A 42 15.00 -14.46 -14.37
N TRP A 43 13.69 -14.39 -14.03
CA TRP A 43 13.14 -13.30 -13.22
C TRP A 43 13.72 -13.26 -11.80
N GLU A 44 13.80 -14.39 -11.12
CA GLU A 44 14.43 -14.47 -9.79
C GLU A 44 15.88 -13.97 -9.80
N ASN A 45 16.66 -14.37 -10.81
CA ASN A 45 18.03 -13.90 -10.95
C ASN A 45 18.10 -12.41 -11.25
N TYR A 46 17.18 -11.91 -12.09
CA TYR A 46 17.12 -10.48 -12.41
C TYR A 46 16.74 -9.66 -11.15
N CYS A 47 15.76 -10.09 -10.40
CA CYS A 47 15.36 -9.42 -9.15
C CYS A 47 16.49 -9.36 -8.11
N LYS A 48 17.35 -10.38 -8.05
CA LYS A 48 18.49 -10.42 -7.11
C LYS A 48 19.59 -9.39 -7.41
N ILE A 49 19.69 -8.92 -8.66
CA ILE A 49 20.71 -7.94 -9.05
C ILE A 49 20.20 -6.49 -9.00
N ILE A 50 18.90 -6.28 -8.77
CA ILE A 50 18.36 -4.93 -8.59
C ILE A 50 18.80 -4.42 -7.21
N PRO A 51 19.58 -3.32 -7.15
CA PRO A 51 20.00 -2.77 -5.86
C PRO A 51 18.81 -2.20 -5.10
N GLU A 52 18.85 -2.25 -3.79
CA GLU A 52 17.92 -1.46 -2.98
C GLU A 52 18.12 0.03 -3.28
N PRO A 53 17.03 0.78 -3.49
CA PRO A 53 17.14 2.19 -3.78
C PRO A 53 17.57 2.97 -2.55
N GLU A 54 18.39 4.01 -2.76
CA GLU A 54 18.72 5.00 -1.75
C GLU A 54 18.08 6.34 -2.13
N PHE A 55 17.35 6.92 -1.20
CA PHE A 55 16.69 8.21 -1.39
C PHE A 55 17.13 9.18 -0.29
N ALA A 56 17.29 10.45 -0.64
CA ALA A 56 17.31 11.52 0.34
C ALA A 56 15.98 11.53 1.13
N TYR A 57 15.95 12.23 2.26
CA TYR A 57 14.76 12.36 3.09
C TYR A 57 13.50 12.64 2.24
N SER A 58 12.57 11.71 2.30
CA SER A 58 11.35 11.67 1.49
C SER A 58 10.39 10.62 2.04
N GLU A 59 9.17 10.57 1.52
CA GLU A 59 8.24 9.48 1.82
C GLU A 59 8.79 8.10 1.46
N MET A 60 9.57 8.01 0.38
CA MET A 60 10.22 6.77 -0.04
C MET A 60 11.27 6.32 0.96
N SER A 61 12.12 7.24 1.47
CA SER A 61 13.11 6.92 2.50
C SER A 61 12.44 6.55 3.82
N ALA A 62 11.35 7.23 4.19
CA ALA A 62 10.58 6.91 5.39
C ALA A 62 9.97 5.50 5.35
N ILE A 63 9.43 5.09 4.22
CA ILE A 63 8.97 3.71 4.04
C ILE A 63 10.14 2.71 4.12
N GLY A 64 11.27 3.01 3.48
CA GLY A 64 12.47 2.16 3.55
C GLY A 64 12.97 1.99 4.98
N THR A 65 13.01 3.08 5.76
CA THR A 65 13.40 3.07 7.18
C THR A 65 12.43 2.24 8.02
N LEU A 66 11.10 2.43 7.81
CA LEU A 66 10.11 1.59 8.47
C LEU A 66 10.37 0.11 8.17
N LEU A 67 10.50 -0.28 6.90
CA LEU A 67 10.64 -1.67 6.50
C LEU A 67 11.90 -2.33 7.10
N LYS A 68 13.00 -1.58 7.23
CA LYS A 68 14.24 -2.04 7.88
C LYS A 68 14.10 -2.19 9.39
N ALA A 69 13.22 -1.40 10.02
CA ALA A 69 12.99 -1.40 11.46
C ALA A 69 11.91 -2.40 11.92
N LEU A 70 11.17 -3.04 10.99
CA LEU A 70 10.12 -3.98 11.34
C LEU A 70 10.69 -5.21 12.08
N PRO A 71 10.09 -5.59 13.22
CA PRO A 71 10.45 -6.83 13.88
C PRO A 71 9.94 -8.04 13.09
N GLU A 72 10.59 -9.18 13.27
CA GLU A 72 10.11 -10.45 12.69
C GLU A 72 8.69 -10.77 13.15
N SER A 73 7.93 -11.43 12.29
CA SER A 73 6.57 -11.92 12.58
C SER A 73 5.54 -10.84 12.95
N CYS A 74 5.75 -9.58 12.58
CA CYS A 74 4.75 -8.53 12.69
C CYS A 74 3.74 -8.56 11.51
N ALA A 75 2.69 -7.75 11.61
CA ALA A 75 1.78 -7.45 10.52
C ALA A 75 2.03 -6.02 10.01
N LEU A 76 2.14 -5.85 8.71
CA LEU A 76 2.32 -4.57 8.03
C LEU A 76 1.10 -4.28 7.17
N HIS A 77 0.41 -3.18 7.46
CA HIS A 77 -0.70 -2.67 6.67
C HIS A 77 -0.21 -1.52 5.80
N LEU A 78 -0.42 -1.65 4.50
CA LEU A 78 -0.05 -0.62 3.53
C LEU A 78 -1.31 0.04 2.98
N ALA A 79 -1.48 1.32 3.24
CA ALA A 79 -2.57 2.09 2.66
C ALA A 79 -2.39 2.27 1.15
N ASN A 80 -3.49 2.49 0.47
CA ASN A 80 -3.50 2.71 -0.98
C ASN A 80 -2.76 3.98 -1.40
N SER A 81 -2.58 4.14 -2.71
CA SER A 81 -1.90 5.23 -3.39
C SER A 81 -0.38 5.13 -3.26
N SER A 82 0.32 6.19 -2.87
CA SER A 82 1.78 6.28 -2.88
C SER A 82 2.43 5.27 -1.93
N VAL A 83 1.85 5.07 -0.74
CA VAL A 83 2.40 4.20 0.30
C VAL A 83 2.72 2.78 -0.21
N VAL A 84 1.73 2.10 -0.77
CA VAL A 84 1.93 0.73 -1.27
C VAL A 84 2.91 0.69 -2.46
N ARG A 85 2.96 1.76 -3.27
CA ARG A 85 3.89 1.85 -4.40
C ARG A 85 5.33 2.04 -3.93
N TYR A 86 5.54 2.87 -2.91
CA TYR A 86 6.86 3.06 -2.31
C TYR A 86 7.36 1.79 -1.61
N ALA A 87 6.47 1.06 -0.93
CA ALA A 87 6.83 -0.21 -0.32
C ALA A 87 7.31 -1.26 -1.35
N GLN A 88 6.80 -1.22 -2.59
CA GLN A 88 7.22 -2.12 -3.67
C GLN A 88 8.66 -1.87 -4.16
N LEU A 89 9.27 -0.76 -3.79
CA LEU A 89 10.68 -0.46 -4.12
C LEU A 89 11.67 -1.23 -3.25
N TYR A 90 11.21 -1.85 -2.16
CA TYR A 90 12.03 -2.52 -1.17
C TYR A 90 11.66 -3.99 -1.03
N SER A 91 12.60 -4.79 -0.58
CA SER A 91 12.35 -6.17 -0.21
C SER A 91 11.70 -6.25 1.17
N ILE A 92 10.57 -6.96 1.26
CA ILE A 92 9.90 -7.24 2.54
C ILE A 92 10.15 -8.72 2.89
N PRO A 93 10.69 -9.01 4.09
CA PRO A 93 10.90 -10.40 4.51
C PRO A 93 9.60 -11.21 4.52
N SER A 94 9.67 -12.46 4.10
CA SER A 94 8.50 -13.37 4.05
C SER A 94 7.92 -13.71 5.43
N THR A 95 8.63 -13.38 6.52
CA THR A 95 8.16 -13.50 7.90
C THR A 95 7.16 -12.42 8.29
N ILE A 96 7.05 -11.34 7.51
CA ILE A 96 6.12 -10.23 7.73
C ILE A 96 4.84 -10.49 6.96
N GLU A 97 3.72 -10.45 7.66
CA GLU A 97 2.40 -10.54 7.04
C GLU A 97 1.99 -9.18 6.48
N VAL A 98 1.82 -9.09 5.15
CA VAL A 98 1.49 -7.83 4.48
C VAL A 98 0.02 -7.80 4.10
N CYS A 99 -0.67 -6.76 4.54
CA CYS A 99 -2.08 -6.48 4.23
C CYS A 99 -2.22 -5.18 3.46
N CYS A 100 -3.10 -5.13 2.46
CA CYS A 100 -3.39 -3.93 1.71
C CYS A 100 -4.81 -3.93 1.14
N ASN A 101 -5.53 -2.81 1.26
CA ASN A 101 -6.88 -2.64 0.74
C ASN A 101 -6.86 -2.28 -0.76
N ARG A 102 -6.40 -3.20 -1.62
CA ARG A 102 -6.23 -2.95 -3.07
C ARG A 102 -7.43 -3.33 -3.93
N GLY A 103 -8.44 -3.99 -3.38
CA GLY A 103 -9.58 -4.51 -4.17
C GLY A 103 -10.35 -3.43 -4.92
N THR A 104 -10.64 -2.31 -4.27
CA THR A 104 -11.41 -1.19 -4.85
C THR A 104 -10.59 0.09 -5.05
N ASN A 105 -9.33 0.08 -4.63
CA ASN A 105 -8.39 1.21 -4.70
C ASN A 105 -8.85 2.50 -3.95
N GLY A 106 -9.79 2.41 -3.01
CA GLY A 106 -10.15 3.50 -2.13
C GLY A 106 -8.99 3.90 -1.21
N ILE A 107 -8.97 5.14 -0.75
CA ILE A 107 -7.99 5.62 0.24
C ILE A 107 -8.55 5.62 1.66
N GLU A 108 -9.85 5.49 1.82
CA GLU A 108 -10.55 5.29 3.09
C GLU A 108 -10.50 3.83 3.55
N GLY A 109 -10.77 3.58 4.84
CA GLY A 109 -10.91 2.24 5.42
C GLY A 109 -9.60 1.50 5.72
N SER A 110 -8.44 2.03 5.33
CA SER A 110 -7.15 1.37 5.59
C SER A 110 -6.80 1.38 7.08
N LEU A 111 -7.05 2.49 7.77
CA LEU A 111 -6.80 2.61 9.21
C LEU A 111 -7.78 1.74 10.00
N SER A 112 -9.06 1.76 9.67
CA SER A 112 -10.09 0.90 10.28
C SER A 112 -9.77 -0.58 10.12
N THR A 113 -9.28 -1.00 8.96
CA THR A 113 -8.84 -2.38 8.71
C THR A 113 -7.67 -2.75 9.62
N ALA A 114 -6.66 -1.88 9.74
CA ALA A 114 -5.50 -2.12 10.59
C ALA A 114 -5.90 -2.18 12.08
N VAL A 115 -6.79 -1.29 12.54
CA VAL A 115 -7.34 -1.32 13.90
C VAL A 115 -8.08 -2.62 14.17
N GLY A 116 -8.96 -3.04 13.25
CA GLY A 116 -9.72 -4.29 13.37
C GLY A 116 -8.81 -5.51 13.40
N TYR A 117 -7.81 -5.57 12.54
CA TYR A 117 -6.82 -6.64 12.55
C TYR A 117 -6.02 -6.65 13.87
N ALA A 118 -5.53 -5.49 14.31
CA ALA A 118 -4.78 -5.37 15.57
C ALA A 118 -5.62 -5.79 16.79
N ALA A 119 -6.93 -5.51 16.78
CA ALA A 119 -7.84 -5.95 17.83
C ALA A 119 -7.98 -7.48 17.90
N ALA A 120 -7.89 -8.17 16.76
CA ALA A 120 -8.02 -9.62 16.65
C ALA A 120 -6.68 -10.38 16.65
N SER A 121 -5.55 -9.68 16.72
CA SER A 121 -4.20 -10.25 16.60
C SER A 121 -3.34 -9.92 17.81
N ASP A 122 -2.49 -10.86 18.22
CA ASP A 122 -1.47 -10.63 19.25
C ASP A 122 -0.12 -10.15 18.68
N LYS A 123 0.00 -10.07 17.35
CA LYS A 123 1.18 -9.52 16.69
C LYS A 123 1.29 -8.01 16.90
N LEU A 124 2.50 -7.47 16.80
CA LEU A 124 2.69 -6.06 16.56
C LEU A 124 2.17 -5.72 15.15
N ASN A 125 1.39 -4.67 15.05
CA ASN A 125 0.77 -4.20 13.82
C ASN A 125 1.34 -2.83 13.48
N PHE A 126 1.84 -2.69 12.27
CA PHE A 126 2.32 -1.44 11.71
C PHE A 126 1.41 -1.04 10.56
N ILE A 127 1.03 0.21 10.50
CA ILE A 127 0.38 0.77 9.31
C ILE A 127 1.18 1.94 8.79
N ALA A 128 1.50 1.91 7.50
CA ALA A 128 1.96 3.06 6.76
C ALA A 128 0.78 3.65 5.98
N ILE A 129 0.52 4.94 6.15
CA ILE A 129 -0.68 5.61 5.65
C ILE A 129 -0.38 7.06 5.27
N GLY A 130 -0.94 7.51 4.14
CA GLY A 130 -0.90 8.92 3.75
C GLY A 130 -1.91 9.75 4.53
N ASP A 131 -1.71 11.06 4.53
CA ASP A 131 -2.49 12.02 5.30
C ASP A 131 -3.98 12.03 4.94
N LEU A 132 -4.33 12.14 3.66
CA LEU A 132 -5.74 12.11 3.25
C LEU A 132 -6.42 10.81 3.67
N SER A 133 -5.75 9.66 3.47
CA SER A 133 -6.26 8.36 3.89
C SER A 133 -6.46 8.30 5.41
N PHE A 134 -5.52 8.84 6.17
CA PHE A 134 -5.64 8.92 7.64
C PHE A 134 -6.81 9.81 8.06
N PHE A 135 -6.92 11.04 7.52
CA PHE A 135 -7.98 11.96 7.93
C PHE A 135 -9.37 11.52 7.50
N TYR A 136 -9.52 10.82 6.39
CA TYR A 136 -10.81 10.21 6.00
C TYR A 136 -11.25 9.10 6.95
N ASP A 137 -10.32 8.42 7.62
CA ASP A 137 -10.59 7.24 8.46
C ASP A 137 -10.12 7.42 9.92
N MET A 138 -9.78 8.65 10.34
CA MET A 138 -9.23 8.92 11.68
C MET A 138 -10.17 8.56 12.82
N ASN A 139 -11.46 8.46 12.54
CA ASN A 139 -12.47 8.00 13.50
C ASN A 139 -12.28 6.52 13.89
N ALA A 140 -11.49 5.74 13.16
CA ALA A 140 -11.11 4.38 13.57
C ALA A 140 -10.41 4.34 14.93
N LEU A 141 -9.77 5.44 15.33
CA LEU A 141 -8.98 5.50 16.58
C LEU A 141 -9.78 5.92 17.83
N TRP A 142 -11.06 6.26 17.72
CA TRP A 142 -11.83 6.72 18.89
C TRP A 142 -12.45 5.59 19.72
N ASN A 143 -12.54 4.39 19.18
CA ASN A 143 -13.25 3.28 19.81
C ASN A 143 -12.38 2.49 20.80
N VAL A 144 -13.02 1.69 21.62
CA VAL A 144 -12.38 0.92 22.71
C VAL A 144 -11.54 -0.29 22.23
N ASN A 145 -11.60 -0.61 20.95
CA ASN A 145 -10.90 -1.77 20.38
C ASN A 145 -9.47 -1.43 19.94
N VAL A 146 -9.07 -0.16 20.01
CA VAL A 146 -7.69 0.24 19.71
C VAL A 146 -6.76 -0.33 20.79
N ARG A 147 -5.82 -1.17 20.38
CA ARG A 147 -4.89 -1.87 21.28
C ARG A 147 -3.48 -1.26 21.22
N SER A 148 -2.70 -1.49 22.27
CA SER A 148 -1.32 -1.01 22.36
C SER A 148 -0.33 -1.68 21.40
N ASN A 149 -0.78 -2.68 20.63
CA ASN A 149 0.01 -3.36 19.60
C ASN A 149 -0.04 -2.68 18.21
N LEU A 150 -0.65 -1.50 18.07
CA LEU A 150 -0.73 -0.74 16.82
C LEU A 150 0.34 0.38 16.78
N ARG A 151 1.01 0.51 15.66
CA ARG A 151 1.96 1.58 15.32
C ARG A 151 1.56 2.21 14.00
N VAL A 152 1.59 3.53 13.91
CA VAL A 152 1.18 4.27 12.72
C VAL A 152 2.34 5.12 12.21
N LEU A 153 2.79 4.86 10.99
CA LEU A 153 3.62 5.79 10.22
C LEU A 153 2.70 6.61 9.33
N LEU A 154 2.53 7.88 9.65
CA LEU A 154 1.75 8.83 8.88
C LEU A 154 2.67 9.65 7.98
N LEU A 155 2.52 9.51 6.67
CA LEU A 155 3.17 10.34 5.66
C LEU A 155 2.29 11.57 5.42
N ASN A 156 2.63 12.70 6.04
CA ASN A 156 1.85 13.93 5.97
C ASN A 156 2.56 14.95 5.07
N ASN A 157 2.30 14.85 3.76
CA ASN A 157 2.83 15.76 2.74
C ASN A 157 1.91 16.96 2.44
N GLY A 158 0.73 17.00 3.05
CA GLY A 158 -0.23 18.10 2.93
C GLY A 158 -1.22 17.95 1.80
N GLY A 159 -1.44 16.73 1.27
CA GLY A 159 -2.47 16.49 0.25
C GLY A 159 -2.20 15.30 -0.67
N GLY A 160 -2.90 15.27 -1.78
CA GLY A 160 -2.77 14.22 -2.79
C GLY A 160 -1.64 14.49 -3.79
N GLU A 161 -0.39 14.40 -3.37
CA GLU A 161 0.79 14.70 -4.19
C GLU A 161 0.89 13.86 -5.46
N ILE A 162 0.31 12.65 -5.49
CA ILE A 162 0.29 11.80 -6.67
C ILE A 162 -0.35 12.51 -7.88
N PHE A 163 -1.29 13.43 -7.66
CA PHE A 163 -1.96 14.13 -8.75
C PHE A 163 -1.03 15.10 -9.49
N HIS A 164 0.04 15.59 -8.84
CA HIS A 164 1.06 16.43 -9.46
C HIS A 164 1.94 15.67 -10.46
N THR A 165 1.98 14.34 -10.38
CA THR A 165 2.79 13.48 -11.25
C THR A 165 2.01 12.88 -12.41
N LEU A 166 0.67 13.04 -12.45
CA LEU A 166 -0.17 12.46 -13.50
C LEU A 166 -0.12 13.31 -14.78
N PRO A 167 0.20 12.70 -15.93
CA PRO A 167 0.24 13.42 -17.20
C PRO A 167 -1.14 14.01 -17.56
N GLY A 168 -1.15 15.23 -18.05
CA GLY A 168 -2.36 15.89 -18.56
C GLY A 168 -3.26 16.53 -17.49
N LEU A 169 -2.90 16.48 -16.21
CA LEU A 169 -3.58 17.23 -15.17
C LEU A 169 -2.89 18.58 -14.95
N ASP A 170 -3.66 19.67 -15.15
CA ASP A 170 -3.25 20.98 -14.69
C ASP A 170 -3.60 21.13 -13.20
N MET A 171 -2.60 21.07 -12.36
CA MET A 171 -2.74 21.15 -10.90
C MET A 171 -2.71 22.60 -10.39
N SER A 172 -2.97 23.59 -11.24
CA SER A 172 -3.14 25.00 -10.83
C SER A 172 -4.56 25.28 -10.31
N GLY A 173 -4.69 26.30 -9.50
CA GLY A 173 -5.99 26.87 -9.08
C GLY A 173 -6.93 25.87 -8.41
N THR A 174 -8.06 25.62 -9.04
CA THR A 174 -9.15 24.75 -8.52
C THR A 174 -8.72 23.30 -8.36
N SER A 175 -7.92 22.78 -9.30
CA SER A 175 -7.44 21.39 -9.25
C SER A 175 -6.50 21.17 -8.06
N HIS A 176 -5.61 22.12 -7.78
CA HIS A 176 -4.74 22.06 -6.61
C HIS A 176 -5.56 22.03 -5.31
N LYS A 177 -6.60 22.85 -5.22
CA LYS A 177 -7.44 22.91 -4.02
C LYS A 177 -8.35 21.70 -3.82
N PHE A 178 -8.99 21.20 -4.88
CA PHE A 178 -10.07 20.21 -4.74
C PHE A 178 -9.68 18.79 -5.18
N ILE A 179 -8.77 18.63 -6.12
CA ILE A 179 -8.28 17.31 -6.54
C ILE A 179 -7.15 16.85 -5.61
N ALA A 180 -6.11 17.67 -5.45
CA ALA A 180 -5.04 17.35 -4.50
C ALA A 180 -5.49 17.55 -3.04
N ALA A 181 -6.60 18.24 -2.78
CA ALA A 181 -7.15 18.47 -1.44
C ALA A 181 -6.10 19.00 -0.45
N VAL A 182 -5.31 19.97 -0.89
CA VAL A 182 -4.17 20.51 -0.14
C VAL A 182 -4.59 21.05 1.22
N HIS A 183 -3.85 20.72 2.27
CA HIS A 183 -4.13 21.10 3.65
C HIS A 183 -2.86 21.35 4.47
N LYS A 184 -3.05 21.86 5.69
CA LYS A 184 -2.01 22.04 6.71
C LYS A 184 -2.37 21.36 8.03
N THR A 185 -3.18 20.31 7.96
CA THR A 185 -3.71 19.63 9.14
C THR A 185 -2.63 18.74 9.76
N SER A 186 -2.53 18.79 11.09
CA SER A 186 -1.68 17.90 11.87
C SER A 186 -2.53 16.84 12.57
N ALA A 187 -2.03 15.61 12.60
CA ALA A 187 -2.65 14.53 13.36
C ALA A 187 -2.31 14.57 14.86
N LYS A 188 -1.39 15.45 15.29
CA LYS A 188 -0.85 15.47 16.65
C LYS A 188 -1.92 15.51 17.73
N GLY A 189 -2.81 16.50 17.69
CA GLY A 189 -3.83 16.67 18.72
C GLY A 189 -4.77 15.47 18.82
N TRP A 190 -5.13 14.86 17.68
CA TRP A 190 -5.96 13.67 17.66
C TRP A 190 -5.23 12.44 18.21
N ALA A 191 -3.98 12.22 17.81
CA ALA A 191 -3.17 11.11 18.29
C ALA A 191 -2.97 11.17 19.81
N GLU A 192 -2.59 12.34 20.34
CA GLU A 192 -2.38 12.54 21.79
C GLU A 192 -3.69 12.36 22.57
N GLU A 193 -4.81 12.89 22.10
CA GLU A 193 -6.13 12.71 22.73
C GLU A 193 -6.56 11.24 22.76
N ARG A 194 -6.16 10.44 21.77
CA ARG A 194 -6.43 9.00 21.74
C ARG A 194 -5.39 8.15 22.48
N GLY A 195 -4.45 8.77 23.18
CA GLY A 195 -3.46 8.12 24.01
C GLY A 195 -2.25 7.56 23.25
N PHE A 196 -2.04 7.98 22.01
CA PHE A 196 -0.82 7.64 21.27
C PHE A 196 0.34 8.54 21.67
N LEU A 197 1.53 7.96 21.75
CA LEU A 197 2.76 8.75 21.73
C LEU A 197 2.96 9.29 20.31
N TYR A 198 2.93 10.62 20.18
CA TYR A 198 3.16 11.28 18.90
C TYR A 198 4.63 11.69 18.76
N LEU A 199 5.25 11.26 17.69
CA LEU A 199 6.59 11.66 17.27
C LEU A 199 6.50 12.30 15.88
N GLN A 200 7.43 13.20 15.57
CA GLN A 200 7.51 13.84 14.26
C GLN A 200 8.96 13.85 13.80
N ALA A 201 9.18 13.50 12.56
CA ALA A 201 10.48 13.58 11.90
C ALA A 201 10.37 14.55 10.69
N GLN A 202 11.38 15.39 10.50
CA GLN A 202 11.51 16.34 9.40
C GLN A 202 12.80 16.15 8.59
N ASN A 203 13.62 15.20 8.99
CA ASN A 203 14.89 14.83 8.34
C ASN A 203 15.24 13.37 8.66
N ASP A 204 16.30 12.85 8.04
CA ASP A 204 16.75 11.45 8.23
C ASP A 204 17.24 11.15 9.65
N GLU A 205 17.77 12.14 10.37
CA GLU A 205 18.29 11.97 11.75
C GLU A 205 17.16 11.80 12.78
N GLU A 206 16.00 12.39 12.50
CA GLU A 206 14.81 12.31 13.34
C GLU A 206 13.93 11.08 13.03
N LEU A 207 14.11 10.50 11.85
CA LEU A 207 13.37 9.36 11.37
C LEU A 207 13.94 8.05 11.93
#